data_512c7a5285c4da0eb8118d798c13555e
#
_entry.id   512c7a5285c4da0eb8118d798c13555e
#
_cell.length_a   1.000
_cell.length_b   1.000
_cell.length_c   1.000
_cell.angle_alpha   90.00
_cell.angle_beta   90.00
_cell.angle_gamma   90.00
#
_symmetry.space_group_name_H-M   'P 1'
#
loop_
_entity.id
_entity.type
_entity.pdbx_description
1 polymer ?
#
loop_
_entity_poly.entity_id
_entity_poly.type
_entity_poly.pdbx_seq_one_letter_code
_entity_poly.pdbx_strand_id
1 'polypeptide(L)'
;GVGNPLSPQSAKAVMLARLNTLSLGKSGIHPSVIFLLKELINKDVTPLIFEHGGVGASGDLVQLAHLALVLIGEGEVFYKNKRRNTKDVFAELNLEPIKVHIREGLGLMNGTSTMTGIGIINAYYSRKLVDISLKLSCAINEIVKAYDDHFSEALNSTKRHEGQQKMASRMRESL
;
A
#
# COMPACT_ATOMS: atom_id res chain seq x y z
N GLY A 1 17.93 -1.63 5.54
CA GLY A 1 17.50 -0.73 4.48
C GLY A 1 18.17 0.62 4.56
N VAL A 2 18.20 1.33 3.46
CA VAL A 2 18.79 2.67 3.32
C VAL A 2 17.88 3.55 2.46
N GLY A 3 18.23 4.82 2.35
CA GLY A 3 17.44 5.83 1.62
C GLY A 3 16.44 6.54 2.51
N ASN A 4 15.41 7.11 1.89
CA ASN A 4 14.35 7.78 2.63
C ASN A 4 13.38 6.76 3.25
N PRO A 5 12.73 7.09 4.34
CA PRO A 5 11.64 6.25 4.85
C PRO A 5 10.42 6.33 3.92
N LEU A 6 9.71 5.22 3.78
CA LEU A 6 8.38 5.21 3.17
C LEU A 6 7.44 6.16 3.93
N SER A 7 6.49 6.75 3.21
CA SER A 7 5.46 7.55 3.89
C SER A 7 4.69 6.71 4.91
N PRO A 8 4.18 7.30 6.01
CA PRO A 8 3.33 6.58 6.96
C PRO A 8 2.13 5.90 6.30
N GLN A 9 1.56 6.50 5.26
CA GLN A 9 0.47 5.91 4.49
C GLN A 9 0.91 4.64 3.77
N SER A 10 2.07 4.65 3.11
CA SER A 10 2.63 3.47 2.44
C SER A 10 2.98 2.38 3.45
N ALA A 11 3.63 2.74 4.57
CA ALA A 11 3.94 1.81 5.64
C ALA A 11 2.66 1.16 6.23
N LYS A 12 1.60 1.93 6.44
CA LYS A 12 0.30 1.42 6.90
C LYS A 12 -0.34 0.45 5.88
N ALA A 13 -0.23 0.74 4.58
CA ALA A 13 -0.69 -0.17 3.53
C ALA A 13 0.10 -1.49 3.53
N VAL A 14 1.42 -1.44 3.77
CA VAL A 14 2.26 -2.64 3.96
C VAL A 14 1.78 -3.45 5.16
N MET A 15 1.53 -2.79 6.29
CA MET A 15 1.01 -3.44 7.50
C MET A 15 -0.33 -4.14 7.25
N LEU A 16 -1.25 -3.48 6.55
CA LEU A 16 -2.56 -4.05 6.20
C LEU A 16 -2.43 -5.25 5.28
N ALA A 17 -1.60 -5.17 4.25
CA ALA A 17 -1.33 -6.30 3.37
C ALA A 17 -0.72 -7.48 4.14
N ARG A 18 0.21 -7.19 5.08
CA ARG A 18 0.82 -8.21 5.92
C ARG A 18 -0.19 -8.83 6.88
N LEU A 19 -0.97 -8.01 7.57
CA LEU A 19 -2.02 -8.46 8.47
C LEU A 19 -2.99 -9.41 7.76
N ASN A 20 -3.47 -9.01 6.58
CA ASN A 20 -4.38 -9.84 5.77
C ASN A 20 -3.77 -11.21 5.45
N THR A 21 -2.50 -11.24 5.00
CA THR A 21 -1.81 -12.49 4.68
C THR A 21 -1.64 -13.39 5.92
N LEU A 22 -1.21 -12.82 7.03
CA LEU A 22 -0.93 -13.56 8.25
C LEU A 22 -2.21 -14.08 8.91
N SER A 23 -3.32 -13.34 8.81
CA SER A 23 -4.63 -13.72 9.35
C SER A 23 -5.23 -14.97 8.71
N LEU A 24 -4.75 -15.37 7.52
CA LEU A 24 -5.15 -16.63 6.89
C LEU A 24 -4.65 -17.89 7.64
N GLY A 25 -3.76 -17.74 8.63
CA GLY A 25 -3.26 -18.82 9.45
C GLY A 25 -2.34 -19.82 8.72
N LYS A 26 -1.83 -19.48 7.54
CA LYS A 26 -0.97 -20.36 6.72
C LYS A 26 0.53 -20.14 6.92
N SER A 27 0.91 -19.07 7.61
CA SER A 27 2.32 -18.68 7.78
C SER A 27 3.00 -19.27 9.00
N GLY A 28 2.28 -20.00 9.86
CA GLY A 28 2.84 -20.66 11.05
C GLY A 28 3.35 -19.68 12.10
N ILE A 29 2.70 -18.52 12.25
CA ILE A 29 2.99 -17.52 13.27
C ILE A 29 2.02 -17.61 14.44
N HIS A 30 2.44 -17.13 15.60
CA HIS A 30 1.58 -17.06 16.78
C HIS A 30 0.54 -15.92 16.64
N PRO A 31 -0.69 -16.09 17.13
CA PRO A 31 -1.74 -15.07 17.03
C PRO A 31 -1.39 -13.70 17.64
N SER A 32 -0.48 -13.65 18.62
CA SER A 32 -0.03 -12.39 19.21
C SER A 32 0.52 -11.41 18.19
N VAL A 33 1.15 -11.89 17.12
CA VAL A 33 1.65 -11.08 15.99
C VAL A 33 0.49 -10.34 15.32
N ILE A 34 -0.60 -11.06 15.04
CA ILE A 34 -1.79 -10.51 14.37
C ILE A 34 -2.45 -9.45 15.26
N PHE A 35 -2.60 -9.75 16.56
CA PHE A 35 -3.20 -8.83 17.51
C PHE A 35 -2.37 -7.55 17.67
N LEU A 36 -1.06 -7.66 17.85
CA LEU A 36 -0.19 -6.50 17.97
C LEU A 36 -0.18 -5.66 16.69
N LEU A 37 -0.07 -6.31 15.52
CA LEU A 37 -0.09 -5.62 14.22
C LEU A 37 -1.41 -4.85 14.01
N LYS A 38 -2.55 -5.45 14.38
CA LYS A 38 -3.86 -4.79 14.38
C LYS A 38 -3.88 -3.57 15.30
N GLU A 39 -3.35 -3.71 16.53
CA GLU A 39 -3.30 -2.59 17.48
C GLU A 39 -2.44 -1.44 16.97
N LEU A 40 -1.27 -1.72 16.39
CA LEU A 40 -0.42 -0.69 15.78
C LEU A 40 -1.13 0.06 14.66
N ILE A 41 -1.85 -0.66 13.79
CA ILE A 41 -2.63 -0.04 12.70
C ILE A 41 -3.73 0.86 13.26
N ASN A 42 -4.47 0.41 14.26
CA ASN A 42 -5.58 1.17 14.86
C ASN A 42 -5.10 2.41 15.64
N LYS A 43 -3.91 2.36 16.18
CA LYS A 43 -3.31 3.47 16.94
C LYS A 43 -2.44 4.40 16.08
N ASP A 44 -2.44 4.22 14.74
CA ASP A 44 -1.61 4.98 13.80
C ASP A 44 -0.10 4.94 14.13
N VAL A 45 0.38 3.81 14.63
CA VAL A 45 1.80 3.55 14.83
C VAL A 45 2.31 2.81 13.61
N THR A 46 3.17 3.43 12.82
CA THR A 46 3.72 2.84 11.59
C THR A 46 5.23 2.64 11.69
N PRO A 47 5.75 1.48 11.29
CA PRO A 47 7.18 1.21 11.31
C PRO A 47 7.93 2.15 10.36
N LEU A 48 9.15 2.50 10.72
CA LEU A 48 10.08 3.19 9.84
C LEU A 48 10.66 2.17 8.86
N ILE A 49 10.13 2.12 7.65
CA ILE A 49 10.57 1.23 6.56
C ILE A 49 11.33 2.07 5.55
N PHE A 50 12.55 1.68 5.20
CA PHE A 50 13.36 2.37 4.21
C PHE A 50 13.06 1.90 2.78
N GLU A 51 13.26 2.81 1.82
CA GLU A 51 12.97 2.57 0.39
C GLU A 51 13.79 1.44 -0.21
N HIS A 52 15.10 1.38 0.12
CA HIS A 52 16.06 0.51 -0.56
C HIS A 52 16.53 -0.64 0.32
N GLY A 53 16.90 -1.74 -0.32
CA GLY A 53 17.45 -2.95 0.30
C GLY A 53 16.70 -4.22 -0.08
N GLY A 54 15.48 -4.12 -0.58
CA GLY A 54 14.74 -5.25 -1.13
C GLY A 54 15.25 -5.64 -2.51
N VAL A 55 15.41 -6.93 -2.77
CA VAL A 55 15.86 -7.47 -4.06
C VAL A 55 14.68 -8.04 -4.85
N GLY A 56 13.58 -8.39 -4.17
CA GLY A 56 12.40 -8.98 -4.81
C GLY A 56 12.58 -10.42 -5.32
N ALA A 57 13.69 -11.06 -4.98
CA ALA A 57 13.97 -12.44 -5.42
C ALA A 57 13.32 -13.50 -4.53
N SER A 58 13.20 -13.22 -3.23
CA SER A 58 12.60 -14.12 -2.23
C SER A 58 11.57 -13.40 -1.36
N GLY A 59 10.97 -12.34 -1.88
CA GLY A 59 10.06 -11.45 -1.16
C GLY A 59 10.74 -10.16 -0.67
N ASP A 60 10.03 -9.39 0.13
CA ASP A 60 10.40 -8.05 0.60
C ASP A 60 11.14 -8.12 1.95
N LEU A 61 12.15 -8.97 2.06
CA LEU A 61 12.79 -9.36 3.32
C LEU A 61 13.26 -8.15 4.14
N VAL A 62 13.96 -7.21 3.52
CA VAL A 62 14.55 -6.06 4.23
C VAL A 62 13.47 -5.13 4.78
N GLN A 63 12.47 -4.81 3.97
CA GLN A 63 11.37 -3.94 4.38
C GLN A 63 10.52 -4.60 5.47
N LEU A 64 10.22 -5.88 5.33
CA LEU A 64 9.46 -6.62 6.34
C LEU A 64 10.28 -6.89 7.61
N ALA A 65 11.61 -6.91 7.54
CA ALA A 65 12.46 -6.95 8.73
C ALA A 65 12.30 -5.69 9.58
N HIS A 66 12.15 -4.49 8.97
CA HIS A 66 11.83 -3.27 9.73
C HIS A 66 10.49 -3.38 10.47
N LEU A 67 9.47 -3.97 9.84
CA LEU A 67 8.21 -4.25 10.51
C LEU A 67 8.39 -5.25 11.65
N ALA A 68 9.15 -6.34 11.43
CA ALA A 68 9.41 -7.36 12.43
C ALA A 68 10.17 -6.78 13.65
N LEU A 69 11.13 -5.89 13.45
CA LEU A 69 11.82 -5.19 14.54
C LEU A 69 10.83 -4.41 15.43
N VAL A 70 9.90 -3.70 14.84
CA VAL A 70 8.87 -2.98 15.61
C VAL A 70 8.01 -3.96 16.42
N LEU A 71 7.63 -5.08 15.85
CA LEU A 71 6.82 -6.07 16.57
C LEU A 71 7.54 -6.66 17.79
N ILE A 72 8.86 -6.78 17.77
CA ILE A 72 9.66 -7.19 18.94
C ILE A 72 10.07 -6.03 19.87
N GLY A 73 9.53 -4.83 19.64
CA GLY A 73 9.78 -3.64 20.46
C GLY A 73 11.06 -2.90 20.13
N GLU A 74 11.68 -3.17 18.99
CA GLU A 74 12.92 -2.52 18.55
C GLU A 74 12.69 -1.60 17.34
N GLY A 75 13.75 -0.92 16.90
CA GLY A 75 13.68 -0.01 15.77
C GLY A 75 12.90 1.26 16.07
N GLU A 76 12.38 1.88 15.03
CA GLU A 76 11.72 3.17 15.09
C GLU A 76 10.35 3.15 14.40
N VAL A 77 9.49 4.03 14.84
CA VAL A 77 8.13 4.21 14.30
C VAL A 77 7.83 5.68 14.04
N PHE A 78 6.88 5.93 13.15
CA PHE A 78 6.16 7.19 13.11
C PHE A 78 4.93 7.09 14.01
N TYR A 79 4.82 8.01 14.96
CA TYR A 79 3.67 8.17 15.84
C TYR A 79 3.43 9.65 16.13
N LYS A 80 2.18 10.11 16.00
CA LYS A 80 1.79 11.53 16.14
C LYS A 80 2.66 12.45 15.24
N ASN A 81 2.89 12.05 14.01
CA ASN A 81 3.73 12.74 13.00
C ASN A 81 5.19 12.95 13.42
N LYS A 82 5.71 12.15 14.33
CA LYS A 82 7.10 12.20 14.79
C LYS A 82 7.75 10.84 14.69
N ARG A 83 9.03 10.83 14.32
CA ARG A 83 9.89 9.66 14.39
C ARG A 83 10.28 9.43 15.84
N ARG A 84 10.05 8.23 16.36
CA ARG A 84 10.26 7.86 17.76
C ARG A 84 10.77 6.43 17.89
N ASN A 85 11.49 6.15 18.97
CA ASN A 85 11.83 4.77 19.31
C ASN A 85 10.58 3.93 19.60
N THR A 86 10.57 2.71 19.13
CA THR A 86 9.44 1.77 19.34
C THR A 86 9.18 1.53 20.82
N LYS A 87 10.22 1.35 21.63
CA LYS A 87 10.11 1.13 23.08
C LYS A 87 9.34 2.22 23.80
N ASP A 88 9.64 3.48 23.46
CA ASP A 88 9.00 4.63 24.10
C ASP A 88 7.52 4.73 23.75
N VAL A 89 7.18 4.44 22.48
CA VAL A 89 5.79 4.45 22.03
C VAL A 89 5.01 3.28 22.62
N PHE A 90 5.61 2.10 22.72
CA PHE A 90 4.99 0.95 23.34
C PHE A 90 4.71 1.18 24.82
N ALA A 91 5.66 1.78 25.56
CA ALA A 91 5.45 2.17 26.95
C ALA A 91 4.31 3.19 27.09
N GLU A 92 4.26 4.23 26.25
CA GLU A 92 3.19 5.23 26.25
C GLU A 92 1.80 4.61 25.98
N LEU A 93 1.73 3.61 25.12
CA LEU A 93 0.48 2.98 24.68
C LEU A 93 0.10 1.71 25.45
N ASN A 94 0.92 1.31 26.44
CA ASN A 94 0.79 0.04 27.18
C ASN A 94 0.72 -1.17 26.23
N LEU A 95 1.60 -1.17 25.21
CA LEU A 95 1.73 -2.29 24.27
C LEU A 95 2.91 -3.17 24.67
N GLU A 96 2.72 -4.48 24.60
CA GLU A 96 3.77 -5.46 24.84
C GLU A 96 4.34 -5.99 23.51
N PRO A 97 5.68 -6.02 23.37
CA PRO A 97 6.30 -6.64 22.20
C PRO A 97 6.02 -8.15 22.16
N ILE A 98 5.99 -8.70 20.98
CA ILE A 98 5.86 -10.16 20.81
C ILE A 98 7.15 -10.88 21.24
N LYS A 99 6.99 -12.13 21.67
CA LYS A 99 8.09 -13.09 21.81
C LYS A 99 8.13 -13.95 20.55
N VAL A 100 9.28 -13.99 19.90
CA VAL A 100 9.45 -14.77 18.67
C VAL A 100 9.57 -16.27 19.03
N HIS A 101 8.72 -17.07 18.44
CA HIS A 101 8.75 -18.54 18.59
C HIS A 101 9.59 -19.18 17.47
N ILE A 102 9.82 -20.50 17.59
CA ILE A 102 10.58 -21.26 16.59
C ILE A 102 9.93 -21.11 15.22
N ARG A 103 10.73 -20.77 14.19
CA ARG A 103 10.36 -20.55 12.77
C ARG A 103 9.60 -19.25 12.48
N GLU A 104 9.19 -18.49 13.47
CA GLU A 104 8.45 -17.23 13.26
C GLU A 104 9.28 -16.14 12.57
N GLY A 105 10.58 -16.09 12.80
CA GLY A 105 11.43 -15.07 12.19
C GLY A 105 11.25 -14.99 10.68
N LEU A 106 11.31 -16.11 9.98
CA LEU A 106 11.07 -16.15 8.54
C LEU A 106 9.58 -15.87 8.22
N GLY A 107 8.65 -16.40 9.02
CA GLY A 107 7.21 -16.13 8.86
C GLY A 107 6.86 -14.66 9.00
N LEU A 108 7.62 -13.87 9.74
CA LEU A 108 7.43 -12.42 9.89
C LEU A 108 8.01 -11.62 8.72
N MET A 109 9.16 -12.04 8.18
CA MET A 109 9.92 -11.24 7.20
C MET A 109 9.70 -11.67 5.75
N ASN A 110 9.33 -12.91 5.47
CA ASN A 110 9.19 -13.40 4.10
C ASN A 110 7.77 -13.20 3.56
N GLY A 111 7.68 -12.53 2.42
CA GLY A 111 6.42 -12.25 1.72
C GLY A 111 6.54 -11.04 0.81
N THR A 112 5.46 -10.74 0.10
CA THR A 112 5.37 -9.65 -0.90
C THR A 112 4.48 -8.50 -0.42
N SER A 113 4.34 -8.34 0.89
CA SER A 113 3.40 -7.36 1.46
C SER A 113 3.84 -5.91 1.24
N THR A 114 5.15 -5.65 1.13
CA THR A 114 5.65 -4.30 0.85
C THR A 114 5.32 -3.90 -0.59
N MET A 115 5.63 -4.76 -1.54
CA MET A 115 5.27 -4.55 -2.94
C MET A 115 3.75 -4.40 -3.11
N THR A 116 2.97 -5.23 -2.45
CA THR A 116 1.50 -5.17 -2.49
C THR A 116 0.97 -3.86 -1.89
N GLY A 117 1.47 -3.44 -0.73
CA GLY A 117 1.05 -2.20 -0.06
C GLY A 117 1.36 -0.96 -0.91
N ILE A 118 2.58 -0.87 -1.44
CA ILE A 118 2.97 0.22 -2.35
C ILE A 118 2.14 0.17 -3.64
N GLY A 119 1.93 -1.02 -4.20
CA GLY A 119 1.13 -1.23 -5.40
C GLY A 119 -0.33 -0.76 -5.24
N ILE A 120 -0.95 -0.99 -4.09
CA ILE A 120 -2.31 -0.50 -3.77
C ILE A 120 -2.35 1.02 -3.79
N ILE A 121 -1.39 1.69 -3.16
CA ILE A 121 -1.32 3.15 -3.14
C ILE A 121 -1.11 3.71 -4.55
N ASN A 122 -0.20 3.11 -5.33
CA ASN A 122 0.05 3.51 -6.71
C ASN A 122 -1.18 3.31 -7.61
N ALA A 123 -1.87 2.19 -7.48
CA ALA A 123 -3.09 1.91 -8.23
C ALA A 123 -4.21 2.92 -7.90
N TYR A 124 -4.33 3.31 -6.63
CA TYR A 124 -5.28 4.32 -6.21
C TYR A 124 -5.00 5.69 -6.86
N TYR A 125 -3.74 6.14 -6.82
CA TYR A 125 -3.37 7.41 -7.47
C TYR A 125 -3.47 7.34 -8.99
N SER A 126 -3.10 6.22 -9.60
CA SER A 126 -3.25 6.02 -11.05
C SER A 126 -4.70 6.16 -11.49
N ARG A 127 -5.65 5.59 -10.76
CA ARG A 127 -7.09 5.80 -11.02
C ARG A 127 -7.49 7.26 -10.97
N LYS A 128 -7.07 7.98 -9.92
CA LYS A 128 -7.37 9.42 -9.80
C LYS A 128 -6.81 10.23 -10.98
N LEU A 129 -5.58 9.91 -11.38
CA LEU A 129 -4.95 10.58 -12.52
C LEU A 129 -5.71 10.31 -13.83
N VAL A 130 -6.16 9.09 -14.07
CA VAL A 130 -6.99 8.74 -15.22
C VAL A 130 -8.31 9.53 -15.20
N ASP A 131 -8.98 9.62 -14.05
CA ASP A 131 -10.23 10.37 -13.92
C ASP A 131 -10.04 11.88 -14.16
N ILE A 132 -8.97 12.45 -13.64
CA ILE A 132 -8.63 13.87 -13.87
C ILE A 132 -8.29 14.09 -15.34
N SER A 133 -7.48 13.23 -15.94
CA SER A 133 -7.10 13.31 -17.35
C SER A 133 -8.32 13.26 -18.28
N LEU A 134 -9.28 12.37 -17.98
CA LEU A 134 -10.53 12.27 -18.74
C LEU A 134 -11.33 13.56 -18.67
N LYS A 135 -11.56 14.09 -17.47
CA LYS A 135 -12.30 15.34 -17.26
C LYS A 135 -11.64 16.54 -17.96
N LEU A 136 -10.30 16.62 -17.87
CA LEU A 136 -9.54 17.65 -18.54
C LEU A 136 -9.65 17.53 -20.07
N SER A 137 -9.59 16.31 -20.59
CA SER A 137 -9.77 16.06 -22.03
C SER A 137 -11.17 16.47 -22.50
N CYS A 138 -12.21 16.16 -21.75
CA CYS A 138 -13.58 16.63 -22.06
C CYS A 138 -13.65 18.15 -22.10
N ALA A 139 -13.16 18.83 -21.06
CA ALA A 139 -13.16 20.30 -21.01
C ALA A 139 -12.39 20.93 -22.18
N ILE A 140 -11.25 20.36 -22.59
CA ILE A 140 -10.50 20.83 -23.76
C ILE A 140 -11.34 20.64 -25.02
N ASN A 141 -11.97 19.49 -25.23
CA ASN A 141 -12.81 19.22 -26.40
C ASN A 141 -13.99 20.22 -26.49
N GLU A 142 -14.65 20.56 -25.38
CA GLU A 142 -15.68 21.59 -25.34
C GLU A 142 -15.11 22.97 -25.74
N ILE A 143 -13.99 23.38 -25.15
CA ILE A 143 -13.38 24.71 -25.44
C ILE A 143 -13.02 24.86 -26.91
N VAL A 144 -12.42 23.84 -27.51
CA VAL A 144 -12.00 23.88 -28.91
C VAL A 144 -13.14 23.50 -29.87
N LYS A 145 -14.34 23.19 -29.35
CA LYS A 145 -15.50 22.75 -30.14
C LYS A 145 -15.18 21.56 -31.05
N ALA A 146 -14.47 20.55 -30.50
CA ALA A 146 -14.14 19.36 -31.23
C ALA A 146 -15.41 18.55 -31.56
N TYR A 147 -15.38 17.83 -32.70
CA TYR A 147 -16.47 16.93 -33.05
C TYR A 147 -16.49 15.74 -32.09
N ASP A 148 -17.68 15.31 -31.68
CA ASP A 148 -17.89 14.20 -30.74
C ASP A 148 -17.85 12.81 -31.40
N ASP A 149 -17.84 12.75 -32.74
CA ASP A 149 -17.71 11.51 -33.51
C ASP A 149 -16.57 10.61 -33.04
N HIS A 150 -15.46 11.22 -32.57
CA HIS A 150 -14.30 10.48 -32.06
C HIS A 150 -14.62 9.62 -30.85
N PHE A 151 -15.66 9.94 -30.09
CA PHE A 151 -16.11 9.19 -28.91
C PHE A 151 -17.33 8.33 -29.18
N SER A 152 -17.84 8.32 -30.44
CA SER A 152 -19.01 7.54 -30.79
C SER A 152 -18.84 6.06 -30.51
N GLU A 153 -19.93 5.39 -30.15
CA GLU A 153 -19.94 3.97 -29.90
C GLU A 153 -19.60 3.18 -31.18
N ALA A 154 -20.16 3.63 -32.30
CA ALA A 154 -19.95 2.99 -33.61
C ALA A 154 -18.46 2.94 -33.97
N LEU A 155 -17.71 4.02 -33.76
CA LEU A 155 -16.28 4.04 -34.02
C LEU A 155 -15.50 3.18 -33.02
N ASN A 156 -15.77 3.34 -31.73
CA ASN A 156 -14.98 2.70 -30.67
C ASN A 156 -15.25 1.20 -30.52
N SER A 157 -16.43 0.71 -30.96
CA SER A 157 -16.77 -0.72 -30.98
C SER A 157 -16.07 -1.52 -32.08
N THR A 158 -15.48 -0.85 -33.09
CA THR A 158 -14.75 -1.54 -34.17
C THR A 158 -13.49 -2.28 -33.68
N LYS A 159 -12.95 -1.87 -32.54
CA LYS A 159 -11.81 -2.51 -31.89
C LYS A 159 -12.24 -3.25 -30.62
N ARG A 160 -11.65 -4.42 -30.37
CA ARG A 160 -11.94 -5.24 -29.19
C ARG A 160 -11.11 -4.79 -27.97
N HIS A 161 -11.07 -3.48 -27.71
CA HIS A 161 -10.36 -2.88 -26.59
C HIS A 161 -11.36 -2.32 -25.59
N GLU A 162 -11.75 -3.14 -24.62
CA GLU A 162 -12.76 -2.76 -23.60
C GLU A 162 -12.39 -1.47 -22.85
N GLY A 163 -11.11 -1.26 -22.54
CA GLY A 163 -10.64 -0.04 -21.88
C GLY A 163 -10.91 1.21 -22.70
N GLN A 164 -10.67 1.17 -24.01
CA GLN A 164 -10.95 2.28 -24.92
C GLN A 164 -12.45 2.54 -25.00
N GLN A 165 -13.27 1.51 -25.14
CA GLN A 165 -14.74 1.63 -25.18
C GLN A 165 -15.28 2.25 -23.90
N LYS A 166 -14.81 1.82 -22.73
CA LYS A 166 -15.16 2.41 -21.43
C LYS A 166 -14.78 3.88 -21.32
N MET A 167 -13.60 4.26 -21.80
CA MET A 167 -13.18 5.66 -21.79
C MET A 167 -14.03 6.51 -22.73
N ALA A 168 -14.30 6.03 -23.94
CA ALA A 168 -15.18 6.73 -24.90
C ALA A 168 -16.61 6.89 -24.33
N SER A 169 -17.16 5.87 -23.67
CA SER A 169 -18.47 5.97 -22.99
C SER A 169 -18.47 7.06 -21.92
N ARG A 170 -17.45 7.06 -21.05
CA ARG A 170 -17.31 8.07 -20.00
C ARG A 170 -17.13 9.49 -20.54
N MET A 171 -16.45 9.65 -21.68
CA MET A 171 -16.34 10.95 -22.35
C MET A 171 -17.69 11.41 -22.87
N ARG A 172 -18.48 10.55 -23.53
CA ARG A 172 -19.85 10.88 -23.98
C ARG A 172 -20.81 11.26 -22.83
N GLU A 173 -20.61 10.67 -21.67
CA GLU A 173 -21.41 10.99 -20.47
C GLU A 173 -21.01 12.33 -19.83
N SER A 174 -19.85 12.84 -20.16
CA SER A 174 -19.24 14.03 -19.54
C SER A 174 -19.23 15.25 -20.48
N LEU A 175 -19.48 15.06 -21.77
CA LEU A 175 -19.65 16.09 -22.81
C LEU A 175 -21.13 16.39 -23.02
#